data_2d3b5210c3b551f88f12e9501a584730
#
_entry.id   2d3b5210c3b551f88f12e9501a584730
#
_cell.length_a   1.000
_cell.length_b   1.000
_cell.length_c   1.000
_cell.angle_alpha   90.00
_cell.angle_beta   90.00
_cell.angle_gamma   90.00
#
_symmetry.space_group_name_H-M   'P 1'
#
loop_
_entity.id
_entity.type
_entity.pdbx_description
1 polymer ?
#
loop_
_entity_poly.entity_id
_entity_poly.type
_entity_poly.pdbx_seq_one_letter_code
_entity_poly.pdbx_strand_id
1 'polypeptide(L)'
;SHRLPRGEVAAILEILKPALVVGGEPDWNAPKSVPQNFVPEGVSDEPLDRPVARYWKAMTSGGSTGRPKIILDHLPAVTDTAVAAPLNMQPGVKLLNPGPLYHNAPFIVSHYALFAGGSVTGMAKFDAEEALRLIDAHRLEWVNFVPTMMHRIWSLPEEVRNRYDVSSLKTVFHMAAPMPAWLKEKWI
;
A
#
# COMPACT_ATOMS: atom_id res chain seq x y z
N SER A 1 10.49 5.33 -3.56
CA SER A 1 11.03 4.76 -2.31
C SER A 1 12.37 5.41 -1.98
N HIS A 2 12.58 5.87 -0.75
CA HIS A 2 13.87 6.39 -0.25
C HIS A 2 15.00 5.34 -0.30
N ARG A 3 14.71 4.10 -0.64
CA ARG A 3 15.67 2.99 -0.77
C ARG A 3 16.09 2.69 -2.20
N LEU A 4 15.55 3.40 -3.19
CA LEU A 4 15.94 3.20 -4.57
C LEU A 4 17.34 3.79 -4.81
N PRO A 5 18.20 3.11 -5.58
CA PRO A 5 19.46 3.68 -6.02
C PRO A 5 19.25 4.99 -6.78
N ARG A 6 20.14 5.96 -6.61
CA ARG A 6 20.02 7.28 -7.25
C ARG A 6 19.87 7.21 -8.78
N GLY A 7 20.60 6.31 -9.42
CA GLY A 7 20.49 6.12 -10.89
C GLY A 7 19.11 5.62 -11.32
N GLU A 8 18.46 4.81 -10.50
CA GLU A 8 17.09 4.33 -10.78
C GLU A 8 16.07 5.45 -10.60
N VAL A 9 16.23 6.28 -9.55
CA VAL A 9 15.39 7.47 -9.35
C VAL A 9 15.53 8.43 -10.53
N ALA A 10 16.75 8.73 -10.99
CA ALA A 10 16.98 9.60 -12.12
C ALA A 10 16.30 9.06 -13.40
N ALA A 11 16.42 7.75 -13.67
CA ALA A 11 15.76 7.13 -14.82
C ALA A 11 14.22 7.20 -14.73
N ILE A 12 13.65 7.03 -13.53
CA ILE A 12 12.20 7.17 -13.30
C ILE A 12 11.76 8.62 -13.57
N LEU A 13 12.48 9.61 -13.04
CA LEU A 13 12.17 11.03 -13.23
C LEU A 13 12.26 11.44 -14.70
N GLU A 14 13.26 10.91 -15.42
CA GLU A 14 13.43 11.16 -16.87
C GLU A 14 12.23 10.62 -17.67
N ILE A 15 11.71 9.44 -17.33
CA ILE A 15 10.57 8.83 -18.01
C ILE A 15 9.26 9.54 -17.64
N LEU A 16 9.04 9.78 -16.34
CA LEU A 16 7.78 10.34 -15.85
C LEU A 16 7.63 11.83 -16.11
N LYS A 17 8.75 12.58 -16.12
CA LYS A 17 8.76 14.04 -16.20
C LYS A 17 7.71 14.69 -15.29
N PRO A 18 7.73 14.42 -13.99
CA PRO A 18 6.67 14.86 -13.08
C PRO A 18 6.66 16.38 -12.96
N ALA A 19 5.47 16.96 -12.85
CA ALA A 19 5.31 18.38 -12.57
C ALA A 19 5.76 18.75 -11.14
N LEU A 20 5.64 17.81 -10.20
CA LEU A 20 6.00 17.98 -8.79
C LEU A 20 6.49 16.65 -8.21
N VAL A 21 7.53 16.71 -7.40
CA VAL A 21 8.00 15.58 -6.58
C VAL A 21 7.77 15.89 -5.11
N VAL A 22 7.08 15.00 -4.39
CA VAL A 22 6.85 15.12 -2.95
C VAL A 22 7.78 14.15 -2.22
N GLY A 23 8.50 14.63 -1.22
CA GLY A 23 9.46 13.84 -0.45
C GLY A 23 10.72 13.50 -1.24
N GLY A 24 11.06 14.30 -2.24
CA GLY A 24 12.29 14.17 -2.99
C GLY A 24 13.50 14.66 -2.21
N GLU A 25 14.65 14.03 -2.45
CA GLU A 25 15.93 14.53 -1.95
C GLU A 25 16.36 15.77 -2.75
N PRO A 26 17.06 16.74 -2.15
CA PRO A 26 17.46 17.97 -2.81
C PRO A 26 18.30 17.75 -4.09
N ASP A 27 19.00 16.64 -4.16
CA ASP A 27 19.92 16.28 -5.25
C ASP A 27 19.28 15.45 -6.38
N TRP A 28 17.96 15.24 -6.36
CA TRP A 28 17.26 14.44 -7.38
C TRP A 28 17.01 15.18 -8.69
N ASN A 29 17.56 16.35 -8.90
CA ASN A 29 17.38 17.13 -10.13
C ASN A 29 15.92 17.15 -10.63
N ALA A 30 14.98 17.19 -9.70
CA ALA A 30 13.57 17.28 -10.02
C ALA A 30 13.18 18.70 -10.40
N PRO A 31 12.28 18.90 -11.38
CA PRO A 31 11.89 20.26 -11.83
C PRO A 31 11.25 21.08 -10.71
N LYS A 32 10.54 20.42 -9.80
CA LYS A 32 9.92 21.00 -8.63
C LYS A 32 9.85 19.94 -7.54
N SER A 33 10.33 20.25 -6.34
CA SER A 33 10.31 19.32 -5.22
C SER A 33 9.84 20.02 -3.95
N VAL A 34 9.05 19.31 -3.16
CA VAL A 34 8.62 19.74 -1.82
C VAL A 34 8.91 18.63 -0.80
N PRO A 35 9.16 18.95 0.45
CA PRO A 35 9.40 17.95 1.48
C PRO A 35 8.15 17.09 1.72
N GLN A 36 8.33 15.89 2.28
CA GLN A 36 7.24 14.95 2.53
C GLN A 36 6.15 15.51 3.47
N ASN A 37 6.54 16.39 4.38
CA ASN A 37 5.65 17.07 5.33
C ASN A 37 5.22 18.47 4.85
N PHE A 38 5.36 18.75 3.56
CA PHE A 38 4.91 20.01 2.99
C PHE A 38 3.41 20.20 3.18
N VAL A 39 3.05 21.32 3.78
CA VAL A 39 1.67 21.79 3.89
C VAL A 39 1.57 23.08 3.08
N PRO A 40 0.72 23.15 2.05
CA PRO A 40 0.55 24.36 1.27
C PRO A 40 -0.10 25.44 2.15
N GLU A 41 0.44 26.66 2.09
CA GLU A 41 -0.11 27.83 2.77
C GLU A 41 -0.73 28.79 1.75
N GLY A 42 -1.78 29.48 2.16
CA GLY A 42 -2.41 30.52 1.33
C GLY A 42 -3.12 30.00 0.06
N VAL A 43 -3.40 28.70 0.00
CA VAL A 43 -4.23 28.11 -1.06
C VAL A 43 -5.69 28.14 -0.66
N SER A 44 -6.58 28.30 -1.64
CA SER A 44 -8.02 28.23 -1.43
C SER A 44 -8.43 26.81 -1.02
N ASP A 45 -9.40 26.69 -0.12
CA ASP A 45 -10.11 25.45 0.24
C ASP A 45 -11.41 25.26 -0.56
N GLU A 46 -11.68 26.16 -1.51
CA GLU A 46 -12.81 26.02 -2.42
C GLU A 46 -12.68 24.73 -3.24
N PRO A 47 -13.80 24.04 -3.51
CA PRO A 47 -13.81 22.85 -4.36
C PRO A 47 -13.16 23.15 -5.72
N LEU A 48 -12.17 22.36 -6.08
CA LEU A 48 -11.58 22.44 -7.42
C LEU A 48 -12.62 22.06 -8.47
N ASP A 49 -12.59 22.77 -9.62
CA ASP A 49 -13.16 22.22 -10.84
C ASP A 49 -12.59 20.82 -11.00
N ARG A 50 -13.44 19.82 -11.13
CA ARG A 50 -13.06 18.40 -11.04
C ARG A 50 -12.29 17.92 -12.28
N PRO A 51 -11.01 18.29 -12.46
CA PRO A 51 -10.20 17.73 -13.54
C PRO A 51 -9.94 16.27 -13.24
N VAL A 52 -10.44 15.37 -14.09
CA VAL A 52 -10.17 13.95 -13.97
C VAL A 52 -8.89 13.64 -14.73
N ALA A 53 -7.87 13.17 -14.04
CA ALA A 53 -6.65 12.71 -14.67
C ALA A 53 -6.94 11.50 -15.58
N ARG A 54 -6.31 11.47 -16.76
CA ARG A 54 -6.45 10.39 -17.74
C ARG A 54 -6.03 9.03 -17.15
N TYR A 55 -5.01 9.04 -16.31
CA TYR A 55 -4.52 7.88 -15.60
C TYR A 55 -4.47 8.22 -14.10
N TRP A 56 -5.00 7.36 -13.27
CA TRP A 56 -5.05 7.66 -11.84
C TRP A 56 -3.74 7.35 -11.12
N LYS A 57 -2.93 6.45 -11.67
CA LYS A 57 -1.60 6.14 -11.12
C LYS A 57 -0.63 5.61 -12.17
N ALA A 58 0.65 5.77 -11.87
CA ALA A 58 1.77 5.18 -12.56
C ALA A 58 2.69 4.51 -11.54
N MET A 59 2.79 3.18 -11.60
CA MET A 59 3.60 2.40 -10.66
C MET A 59 4.91 1.99 -11.32
N THR A 60 6.00 1.94 -10.54
CA THR A 60 7.25 1.40 -11.00
C THR A 60 7.30 -0.11 -10.80
N SER A 61 7.78 -0.87 -11.76
CA SER A 61 8.16 -2.27 -11.55
C SER A 61 9.67 -2.37 -11.39
N GLY A 62 10.13 -3.25 -10.49
CA GLY A 62 11.54 -3.63 -10.43
C GLY A 62 11.97 -4.21 -11.78
N GLY A 63 12.86 -3.49 -12.48
CA GLY A 63 13.34 -3.93 -13.79
C GLY A 63 14.32 -5.08 -13.64
N SER A 64 13.90 -6.32 -13.87
CA SER A 64 14.80 -7.47 -14.00
C SER A 64 15.87 -7.26 -15.11
N THR A 65 15.69 -6.26 -15.97
CA THR A 65 16.56 -5.88 -17.08
C THR A 65 17.43 -4.63 -16.78
N GLY A 66 17.48 -4.17 -15.53
CA GLY A 66 18.29 -3.01 -15.13
C GLY A 66 17.71 -1.63 -15.47
N ARG A 67 16.56 -1.57 -16.17
CA ARG A 67 15.82 -0.31 -16.39
C ARG A 67 14.47 -0.34 -15.72
N PRO A 68 14.09 0.69 -14.96
CA PRO A 68 12.77 0.76 -14.36
C PRO A 68 11.71 0.85 -15.45
N LYS A 69 10.60 0.13 -15.26
CA LYS A 69 9.41 0.23 -16.14
C LYS A 69 8.33 0.98 -15.39
N ILE A 70 7.63 1.84 -16.11
CA ILE A 70 6.44 2.53 -15.61
C ILE A 70 5.21 1.80 -16.11
N ILE A 71 4.38 1.37 -15.18
CA ILE A 71 3.10 0.72 -15.46
C ILE A 71 2.02 1.76 -15.26
N LEU A 72 1.43 2.21 -16.36
CA LEU A 72 0.28 3.11 -16.33
C LEU A 72 -0.98 2.30 -16.12
N ASP A 73 -1.77 2.70 -15.14
CA ASP A 73 -3.13 2.20 -15.03
C ASP A 73 -4.02 3.00 -16.00
N HIS A 74 -4.63 2.30 -16.95
CA HIS A 74 -5.43 2.94 -18.01
C HIS A 74 -6.81 3.42 -17.54
N LEU A 75 -7.15 3.18 -16.28
CA LEU A 75 -8.38 3.71 -15.71
C LEU A 75 -8.25 5.22 -15.43
N PRO A 76 -9.30 6.00 -15.66
CA PRO A 76 -9.32 7.42 -15.28
C PRO A 76 -9.27 7.54 -13.75
N ALA A 77 -8.85 8.72 -13.26
CA ALA A 77 -8.80 9.00 -11.82
C ALA A 77 -10.20 9.23 -11.22
N VAL A 78 -11.08 8.27 -11.44
CA VAL A 78 -12.44 8.23 -10.86
C VAL A 78 -12.60 6.88 -10.18
N THR A 79 -13.12 6.89 -8.97
CA THR A 79 -13.40 5.66 -8.21
C THR A 79 -14.85 5.65 -7.76
N ASP A 80 -15.52 4.52 -8.00
CA ASP A 80 -16.76 4.20 -7.33
C ASP A 80 -16.41 3.60 -5.96
N THR A 81 -17.00 4.13 -4.89
CA THR A 81 -16.78 3.63 -3.53
C THR A 81 -17.25 2.18 -3.36
N ALA A 82 -18.17 1.71 -4.22
CA ALA A 82 -18.62 0.32 -4.25
C ALA A 82 -17.52 -0.67 -4.69
N VAL A 83 -16.39 -0.21 -5.24
CA VAL A 83 -15.28 -1.06 -5.69
C VAL A 83 -14.67 -1.92 -4.57
N ALA A 84 -14.84 -1.52 -3.31
CA ALA A 84 -14.34 -2.24 -2.15
C ALA A 84 -15.18 -3.49 -1.79
N ALA A 85 -16.46 -3.52 -2.16
CA ALA A 85 -17.39 -4.58 -1.79
C ALA A 85 -16.98 -5.99 -2.30
N PRO A 86 -16.52 -6.19 -3.55
CA PRO A 86 -16.05 -7.51 -4.02
C PRO A 86 -14.85 -8.06 -3.23
N LEU A 87 -14.10 -7.21 -2.55
CA LEU A 87 -12.98 -7.60 -1.67
C LEU A 87 -13.44 -7.83 -0.22
N ASN A 88 -14.73 -7.91 0.02
CA ASN A 88 -15.30 -8.02 1.38
C ASN A 88 -14.88 -6.88 2.32
N MET A 89 -14.65 -5.70 1.79
CA MET A 89 -14.39 -4.48 2.56
C MET A 89 -15.72 -3.80 2.85
N GLN A 90 -16.21 -3.96 4.06
CA GLN A 90 -17.45 -3.31 4.50
C GLN A 90 -17.21 -1.83 4.84
N PRO A 91 -18.25 -0.97 4.80
CA PRO A 91 -18.16 0.39 5.27
C PRO A 91 -17.55 0.48 6.67
N GLY A 92 -16.58 1.37 6.85
CA GLY A 92 -15.87 1.53 8.12
C GLY A 92 -14.81 0.48 8.43
N VAL A 93 -14.42 -0.36 7.46
CA VAL A 93 -13.43 -1.43 7.62
C VAL A 93 -12.13 -0.94 8.26
N LYS A 94 -11.59 -1.73 9.19
CA LYS A 94 -10.28 -1.50 9.81
C LYS A 94 -9.25 -2.38 9.14
N LEU A 95 -8.37 -1.78 8.35
CA LEU A 95 -7.41 -2.50 7.51
C LEU A 95 -5.99 -2.44 8.10
N LEU A 96 -5.28 -3.58 8.11
CA LEU A 96 -3.83 -3.63 8.30
C LEU A 96 -3.13 -3.57 6.94
N ASN A 97 -2.27 -2.57 6.76
CA ASN A 97 -1.35 -2.52 5.63
C ASN A 97 0.10 -2.83 6.08
N PRO A 98 0.57 -4.08 5.93
CA PRO A 98 1.91 -4.48 6.34
C PRO A 98 2.98 -4.19 5.27
N GLY A 99 2.57 -3.75 4.09
CA GLY A 99 3.43 -3.52 2.94
C GLY A 99 3.60 -2.04 2.59
N PRO A 100 4.69 -1.71 1.88
CA PRO A 100 4.95 -0.33 1.50
C PRO A 100 4.03 0.13 0.37
N LEU A 101 3.56 1.37 0.43
CA LEU A 101 2.62 1.96 -0.53
C LEU A 101 3.17 2.13 -1.95
N TYR A 102 4.46 1.93 -2.18
CA TYR A 102 5.01 1.90 -3.53
C TYR A 102 4.74 0.57 -4.27
N HIS A 103 4.23 -0.45 -3.61
CA HIS A 103 3.68 -1.64 -4.24
C HIS A 103 2.19 -1.48 -4.53
N ASN A 104 1.75 -2.03 -5.66
CA ASN A 104 0.40 -1.84 -6.17
C ASN A 104 -0.69 -2.33 -5.20
N ALA A 105 -0.55 -3.52 -4.63
CA ALA A 105 -1.56 -4.08 -3.74
C ALA A 105 -1.72 -3.27 -2.43
N PRO A 106 -0.67 -3.00 -1.64
CA PRO A 106 -0.77 -2.13 -0.47
C PRO A 106 -1.37 -0.76 -0.78
N PHE A 107 -1.01 -0.17 -1.93
CA PHE A 107 -1.56 1.11 -2.37
C PHE A 107 -3.07 1.02 -2.62
N ILE A 108 -3.51 0.08 -3.47
CA ILE A 108 -4.93 -0.06 -3.86
C ILE A 108 -5.81 -0.38 -2.67
N VAL A 109 -5.46 -1.41 -1.89
CA VAL A 109 -6.32 -1.85 -0.78
C VAL A 109 -6.43 -0.79 0.31
N SER A 110 -5.37 0.01 0.55
CA SER A 110 -5.44 1.13 1.47
C SER A 110 -6.41 2.22 0.98
N HIS A 111 -6.38 2.55 -0.31
CA HIS A 111 -7.33 3.51 -0.88
C HIS A 111 -8.77 3.00 -0.82
N TYR A 112 -9.00 1.73 -1.13
CA TYR A 112 -10.34 1.15 -1.06
C TYR A 112 -10.90 1.16 0.36
N ALA A 113 -10.08 0.86 1.36
CA ALA A 113 -10.51 0.95 2.75
C ALA A 113 -10.88 2.40 3.13
N LEU A 114 -10.08 3.39 2.73
CA LEU A 114 -10.37 4.80 3.00
C LEU A 114 -11.63 5.27 2.26
N PHE A 115 -11.82 4.89 0.99
CA PHE A 115 -13.02 5.23 0.23
C PHE A 115 -14.29 4.57 0.80
N ALA A 116 -14.15 3.41 1.45
CA ALA A 116 -15.24 2.78 2.20
C ALA A 116 -15.50 3.44 3.57
N GLY A 117 -14.88 4.59 3.87
CA GLY A 117 -15.00 5.27 5.17
C GLY A 117 -14.29 4.54 6.31
N GLY A 118 -13.38 3.63 5.97
CA GLY A 118 -12.60 2.85 6.93
C GLY A 118 -11.32 3.53 7.38
N SER A 119 -10.48 2.76 8.05
CA SER A 119 -9.18 3.19 8.56
C SER A 119 -8.06 2.25 8.13
N VAL A 120 -6.85 2.78 8.02
CA VAL A 120 -5.66 2.02 7.64
C VAL A 120 -4.61 2.13 8.72
N THR A 121 -4.23 0.99 9.30
CA THR A 121 -3.08 0.87 10.19
C THR A 121 -1.88 0.41 9.37
N GLY A 122 -0.84 1.25 9.24
CA GLY A 122 0.36 0.95 8.47
C GLY A 122 1.48 0.40 9.33
N MET A 123 2.34 -0.42 8.73
CA MET A 123 3.61 -0.86 9.32
C MET A 123 4.78 -0.21 8.56
N ALA A 124 5.74 0.39 9.27
CA ALA A 124 6.94 0.94 8.64
C ALA A 124 7.81 -0.16 7.99
N LYS A 125 7.82 -1.33 8.59
CA LYS A 125 8.47 -2.55 8.11
C LYS A 125 7.67 -3.74 8.63
N PHE A 126 7.50 -4.76 7.79
CA PHE A 126 6.82 -5.98 8.22
C PHE A 126 7.60 -6.69 9.32
N ASP A 127 6.92 -6.92 10.42
CA ASP A 127 7.32 -7.81 11.51
C ASP A 127 6.15 -8.74 11.84
N ALA A 128 6.43 -10.02 12.04
CA ALA A 128 5.38 -11.05 12.15
C ALA A 128 4.61 -10.96 13.47
N GLU A 129 5.30 -10.73 14.58
CA GLU A 129 4.67 -10.61 15.90
C GLU A 129 3.94 -9.27 16.02
N GLU A 130 4.56 -8.18 15.54
CA GLU A 130 3.93 -6.86 15.52
C GLU A 130 2.63 -6.83 14.69
N ALA A 131 2.57 -7.59 13.60
CA ALA A 131 1.33 -7.72 12.82
C ALA A 131 0.20 -8.32 13.66
N LEU A 132 0.46 -9.39 14.42
CA LEU A 132 -0.51 -9.99 15.33
C LEU A 132 -0.92 -9.01 16.44
N ARG A 133 0.05 -8.34 17.04
CA ARG A 133 -0.17 -7.32 18.08
C ARG A 133 -1.07 -6.19 17.59
N LEU A 134 -0.84 -5.69 16.37
CA LEU A 134 -1.65 -4.62 15.79
C LEU A 134 -3.08 -5.09 15.48
N ILE A 135 -3.25 -6.32 15.01
CA ILE A 135 -4.57 -6.91 14.75
C ILE A 135 -5.38 -6.97 16.05
N ASP A 136 -4.78 -7.48 17.11
CA ASP A 136 -5.40 -7.56 18.43
C ASP A 136 -5.73 -6.17 18.99
N ALA A 137 -4.71 -5.30 19.12
CA ALA A 137 -4.83 -3.99 19.77
C ALA A 137 -5.83 -3.05 19.09
N HIS A 138 -5.96 -3.11 17.76
CA HIS A 138 -6.83 -2.23 16.98
C HIS A 138 -8.08 -2.93 16.46
N ARG A 139 -8.26 -4.22 16.78
CA ARG A 139 -9.38 -5.04 16.29
C ARG A 139 -9.51 -4.92 14.76
N LEU A 140 -8.38 -5.17 14.07
CA LEU A 140 -8.33 -5.04 12.60
C LEU A 140 -9.09 -6.18 11.94
N GLU A 141 -9.79 -5.88 10.85
CA GLU A 141 -10.77 -6.78 10.23
C GLU A 141 -10.30 -7.32 8.89
N TRP A 142 -9.43 -6.59 8.21
CA TRP A 142 -8.99 -6.91 6.87
C TRP A 142 -7.48 -6.71 6.73
N VAL A 143 -6.81 -7.64 6.06
CA VAL A 143 -5.37 -7.54 5.82
C VAL A 143 -5.00 -8.11 4.45
N ASN A 144 -4.00 -7.48 3.79
CA ASN A 144 -3.34 -8.03 2.62
C ASN A 144 -1.95 -8.54 3.01
N PHE A 145 -1.80 -9.86 3.06
CA PHE A 145 -0.50 -10.49 3.23
C PHE A 145 0.01 -11.07 1.90
N VAL A 146 1.32 -11.10 1.73
CA VAL A 146 1.94 -11.99 0.72
C VAL A 146 2.30 -13.32 1.37
N PRO A 147 2.41 -14.43 0.61
CA PRO A 147 2.66 -15.76 1.19
C PRO A 147 3.89 -15.84 2.10
N THR A 148 4.94 -15.08 1.82
CA THR A 148 6.13 -15.00 2.69
C THR A 148 5.85 -14.35 4.05
N MET A 149 4.95 -13.37 4.13
CA MET A 149 4.51 -12.79 5.39
C MET A 149 3.70 -13.80 6.19
N MET A 150 2.76 -14.50 5.53
CA MET A 150 1.95 -15.54 6.16
C MET A 150 2.83 -16.68 6.70
N HIS A 151 3.85 -17.10 5.93
CA HIS A 151 4.82 -18.08 6.38
C HIS A 151 5.60 -17.61 7.63
N ARG A 152 6.06 -16.37 7.64
CA ARG A 152 6.78 -15.81 8.80
C ARG A 152 5.92 -15.72 10.05
N ILE A 153 4.63 -15.38 9.93
CA ILE A 153 3.69 -15.40 11.05
C ILE A 153 3.50 -16.85 11.53
N TRP A 154 3.29 -17.79 10.62
CA TRP A 154 3.13 -19.19 10.98
C TRP A 154 4.38 -19.80 11.65
N SER A 155 5.56 -19.31 11.29
CA SER A 155 6.85 -19.76 11.85
C SER A 155 7.16 -19.20 13.24
N LEU A 156 6.35 -18.30 13.78
CA LEU A 156 6.47 -17.88 15.17
C LEU A 156 6.17 -19.07 16.10
N PRO A 157 6.80 -19.11 17.28
CA PRO A 157 6.44 -20.08 18.30
C PRO A 157 4.94 -20.05 18.60
N GLU A 158 4.35 -21.20 18.88
CA GLU A 158 2.91 -21.33 19.11
C GLU A 158 2.43 -20.44 20.26
N GLU A 159 3.19 -20.38 21.35
CA GLU A 159 2.90 -19.52 22.50
C GLU A 159 2.89 -18.03 22.14
N VAL A 160 3.67 -17.61 21.14
CA VAL A 160 3.66 -16.24 20.65
C VAL A 160 2.40 -15.99 19.81
N ARG A 161 2.10 -16.91 18.89
CA ARG A 161 0.89 -16.80 18.05
C ARG A 161 -0.40 -16.75 18.87
N ASN A 162 -0.48 -17.59 19.91
CA ASN A 162 -1.66 -17.70 20.76
C ASN A 162 -1.80 -16.59 21.81
N ARG A 163 -0.81 -15.69 21.91
CA ARG A 163 -0.86 -14.53 22.81
C ARG A 163 -1.85 -13.46 22.38
N TYR A 164 -2.11 -13.37 21.07
CA TYR A 164 -2.90 -12.30 20.47
C TYR A 164 -4.26 -12.79 19.99
N ASP A 165 -5.30 -12.00 20.29
CA ASP A 165 -6.65 -12.26 19.81
C ASP A 165 -6.84 -11.71 18.38
N VAL A 166 -6.77 -12.60 17.41
CA VAL A 166 -6.98 -12.26 15.99
C VAL A 166 -8.42 -12.52 15.51
N SER A 167 -9.35 -12.78 16.42
CA SER A 167 -10.75 -13.10 16.10
C SER A 167 -11.52 -11.97 15.40
N SER A 168 -10.99 -10.75 15.41
CA SER A 168 -11.53 -9.62 14.65
C SER A 168 -11.33 -9.74 13.13
N LEU A 169 -10.34 -10.55 12.67
CA LEU A 169 -10.09 -10.72 11.24
C LEU A 169 -11.25 -11.41 10.54
N LYS A 170 -11.80 -10.73 9.54
CA LYS A 170 -12.87 -11.23 8.66
C LYS A 170 -12.32 -11.67 7.31
N THR A 171 -11.24 -11.03 6.87
CA THR A 171 -10.62 -11.32 5.58
C THR A 171 -9.10 -11.23 5.66
N VAL A 172 -8.45 -12.33 5.30
CA VAL A 172 -7.02 -12.38 5.00
C VAL A 172 -6.86 -12.57 3.51
N PHE A 173 -6.55 -11.49 2.83
CA PHE A 173 -6.35 -11.50 1.38
C PHE A 173 -4.88 -11.75 1.05
N HIS A 174 -4.59 -12.65 0.12
CA HIS A 174 -3.23 -12.88 -0.32
C HIS A 174 -3.09 -12.81 -1.85
N MET A 175 -1.96 -12.29 -2.32
CA MET A 175 -1.66 -12.14 -3.73
C MET A 175 -0.16 -12.05 -3.99
N ALA A 176 0.21 -11.81 -5.23
CA ALA A 176 1.56 -11.51 -5.72
C ALA A 176 2.52 -12.69 -5.80
N ALA A 177 2.23 -13.83 -5.17
CA ALA A 177 3.05 -15.04 -5.28
C ALA A 177 2.18 -16.30 -5.11
N PRO A 178 2.63 -17.45 -5.62
CA PRO A 178 1.97 -18.72 -5.37
C PRO A 178 1.89 -19.02 -3.86
N MET A 179 0.74 -19.46 -3.40
CA MET A 179 0.50 -19.88 -2.03
C MET A 179 0.71 -21.38 -1.92
N PRO A 180 1.67 -21.89 -1.12
CA PRO A 180 1.80 -23.32 -0.85
C PRO A 180 0.53 -23.88 -0.19
N ALA A 181 0.05 -25.04 -0.67
CA ALA A 181 -1.20 -25.64 -0.19
C ALA A 181 -1.18 -25.85 1.34
N TRP A 182 -0.08 -26.42 1.86
CA TRP A 182 0.07 -26.65 3.30
C TRP A 182 -0.05 -25.36 4.13
N LEU A 183 0.48 -24.23 3.62
CA LEU A 183 0.40 -22.95 4.33
C LEU A 183 -1.03 -22.41 4.29
N LYS A 184 -1.71 -22.55 3.16
CA LYS A 184 -3.12 -22.16 3.04
C LYS A 184 -3.99 -22.92 4.04
N GLU A 185 -3.81 -24.24 4.14
CA GLU A 185 -4.53 -25.10 5.10
C GLU A 185 -4.35 -24.68 6.57
N LYS A 186 -3.19 -24.08 6.89
CA LYS A 186 -2.92 -23.57 8.25
C LYS A 186 -3.59 -22.24 8.57
N TRP A 187 -4.06 -21.54 7.55
CA TRP A 187 -4.70 -20.23 7.68
C TRP A 187 -6.23 -20.27 7.50
N ILE A 188 -6.78 -21.42 7.13
CA ILE A 188 -8.23 -21.68 7.05
C ILE A 188 -8.70 -22.36 8.33
#